data_d6371f42be7b792f64f8310b57f62033
#
_entry.id   d6371f42be7b792f64f8310b57f62033
#
_cell.length_a   1.000
_cell.length_b   1.000
_cell.length_c   1.000
_cell.angle_alpha   90.00
_cell.angle_beta   90.00
_cell.angle_gamma   90.00
#
_symmetry.space_group_name_H-M   'P 1'
#
loop_
_entity.id
_entity.type
_entity.pdbx_description
1 polymer ?
#
loop_
_entity_poly.entity_id
_entity_poly.type
_entity_poly.pdbx_seq_one_letter_code
_entity_poly.pdbx_strand_id
1 'polypeptide(L)'
;MKRKILQLVPVLVLCLIAACIFASCTKKHVHEYGDWTIVSEANCETDGLKTRACNGCKETEQETIKAKGHNYGAFLPEVSATCETEGTKGHYECSACHKNFDNEKHELSALTVAKIDHRLGAPETIENPTCTNEGKAIKRCANCDYTETITLPKNAHNYVETARIEPT
;
A
#
# COMPACT_ATOMS: atom_id res chain seq x y z
N MET A 1 63.00 4.21 20.71
CA MET A 1 62.70 2.77 20.62
C MET A 1 61.91 2.21 21.84
N LYS A 2 61.89 2.88 23.00
CA LYS A 2 61.20 2.35 24.21
C LYS A 2 59.62 2.48 24.23
N ARG A 3 59.03 3.35 23.43
CA ARG A 3 57.56 3.56 23.43
C ARG A 3 56.76 2.54 22.60
N LYS A 4 57.37 1.89 21.62
CA LYS A 4 56.66 0.89 20.77
C LYS A 4 56.55 -0.50 21.42
N ILE A 5 57.44 -0.79 22.39
CA ILE A 5 57.42 -2.10 23.09
C ILE A 5 56.28 -2.15 24.13
N LEU A 6 55.94 -1.01 24.74
CA LEU A 6 54.90 -0.95 25.80
C LEU A 6 53.48 -1.10 25.26
N GLN A 7 53.22 -0.86 23.97
CA GLN A 7 51.89 -1.05 23.37
C GLN A 7 51.64 -2.44 22.81
N LEU A 8 52.69 -3.23 22.60
CA LEU A 8 52.56 -4.61 22.09
C LEU A 8 52.27 -5.65 23.19
N VAL A 9 52.58 -5.35 24.42
CA VAL A 9 52.38 -6.25 25.56
C VAL A 9 50.88 -6.50 25.87
N PRO A 10 49.99 -5.46 25.92
CA PRO A 10 48.58 -5.69 26.21
C PRO A 10 47.85 -6.41 25.06
N VAL A 11 48.24 -6.19 23.79
CA VAL A 11 47.65 -6.89 22.64
C VAL A 11 48.03 -8.38 22.65
N LEU A 12 49.30 -8.69 23.00
CA LEU A 12 49.77 -10.08 23.07
C LEU A 12 49.13 -10.84 24.24
N VAL A 13 48.92 -10.16 25.37
CA VAL A 13 48.19 -10.73 26.53
C VAL A 13 46.72 -10.96 26.22
N LEU A 14 46.07 -10.02 25.49
CA LEU A 14 44.67 -10.19 25.07
C LEU A 14 44.50 -11.33 24.05
N CYS A 15 45.44 -11.51 23.13
CA CYS A 15 45.45 -12.65 22.20
C CYS A 15 45.66 -13.98 22.91
N LEU A 16 46.51 -14.03 23.95
CA LEU A 16 46.71 -15.24 24.74
C LEU A 16 45.49 -15.60 25.57
N ILE A 17 44.77 -14.62 26.13
CA ILE A 17 43.51 -14.85 26.85
C ILE A 17 42.41 -15.33 25.91
N ALA A 18 42.29 -14.73 24.69
CA ALA A 18 41.34 -15.18 23.68
C ALA A 18 41.64 -16.61 23.20
N ALA A 19 42.91 -16.98 23.04
CA ALA A 19 43.31 -18.35 22.68
C ALA A 19 42.99 -19.38 23.75
N CYS A 20 42.99 -18.99 25.04
CA CYS A 20 42.67 -19.89 26.14
C CYS A 20 41.15 -20.19 26.28
N ILE A 21 40.29 -19.29 25.78
CA ILE A 21 38.83 -19.50 25.85
C ILE A 21 38.39 -20.58 24.84
N PHE A 22 39.12 -20.76 23.73
CA PHE A 22 38.84 -21.83 22.74
C PHE A 22 39.45 -23.21 23.05
N ALA A 23 40.24 -23.35 24.11
CA ALA A 23 40.93 -24.58 24.42
C ALA A 23 40.17 -25.53 25.35
N SER A 24 38.88 -25.29 25.64
CA SER A 24 38.15 -26.06 26.66
C SER A 24 37.19 -27.13 26.12
N CYS A 25 37.50 -27.76 24.99
CA CYS A 25 36.76 -28.96 24.60
C CYS A 25 37.67 -29.98 23.92
N THR A 26 38.52 -30.68 24.73
CA THR A 26 39.47 -31.69 24.24
C THR A 26 38.94 -33.12 24.21
N LYS A 27 37.65 -33.34 24.30
CA LYS A 27 37.07 -34.63 23.94
C LYS A 27 36.42 -34.49 22.57
N LYS A 28 37.00 -35.12 21.54
CA LYS A 28 36.35 -35.34 20.24
C LYS A 28 35.04 -36.08 20.52
N HIS A 29 33.97 -35.31 20.62
CA HIS A 29 32.63 -35.80 20.83
C HIS A 29 31.95 -35.77 19.47
N VAL A 30 31.43 -36.90 19.04
CA VAL A 30 30.57 -36.97 17.87
C VAL A 30 29.21 -36.49 18.32
N HIS A 31 28.72 -35.39 17.74
CA HIS A 31 27.43 -34.84 18.10
C HIS A 31 26.30 -35.77 17.63
N GLU A 32 25.48 -36.18 18.56
CA GLU A 32 24.24 -36.90 18.31
C GLU A 32 23.09 -35.94 18.61
N TYR A 33 22.55 -35.35 17.56
CA TYR A 33 21.49 -34.34 17.66
C TYR A 33 20.14 -35.02 17.85
N GLY A 34 19.30 -34.44 18.69
CA GLY A 34 17.89 -34.77 18.85
C GLY A 34 17.04 -34.27 17.67
N ASP A 35 15.73 -34.30 17.87
CA ASP A 35 14.75 -33.84 16.87
C ASP A 35 14.79 -32.33 16.66
N TRP A 36 14.41 -31.89 15.47
CA TRP A 36 14.25 -30.48 15.13
C TRP A 36 13.07 -29.87 15.86
N THR A 37 13.27 -28.72 16.48
CA THR A 37 12.24 -27.90 17.08
C THR A 37 12.09 -26.62 16.24
N ILE A 38 10.88 -26.27 15.82
CA ILE A 38 10.61 -25.04 15.09
C ILE A 38 10.69 -23.87 16.09
N VAL A 39 11.57 -22.91 15.80
CA VAL A 39 11.72 -21.66 16.55
C VAL A 39 10.79 -20.60 15.97
N SER A 40 10.74 -20.50 14.64
CA SER A 40 9.81 -19.63 13.91
C SER A 40 9.39 -20.30 12.62
N GLU A 41 8.09 -20.21 12.31
CA GLU A 41 7.56 -20.70 11.03
C GLU A 41 7.96 -19.78 9.88
N ALA A 42 8.23 -20.38 8.71
CA ALA A 42 8.36 -19.61 7.48
C ALA A 42 6.98 -19.16 6.97
N ASN A 43 6.87 -17.92 6.54
CA ASN A 43 5.69 -17.41 5.86
C ASN A 43 5.97 -17.18 4.35
N CYS A 44 5.14 -16.39 3.68
CA CYS A 44 5.32 -16.15 2.24
C CYS A 44 6.61 -15.40 1.91
N GLU A 45 7.08 -14.52 2.79
CA GLU A 45 8.16 -13.55 2.53
C GLU A 45 9.38 -13.74 3.41
N THR A 46 9.19 -14.30 4.60
CA THR A 46 10.25 -14.44 5.57
C THR A 46 10.59 -15.90 5.82
N ASP A 47 11.89 -16.16 5.92
CA ASP A 47 12.41 -17.45 6.30
C ASP A 47 12.04 -17.76 7.74
N GLY A 48 11.78 -19.01 8.04
CA GLY A 48 11.64 -19.56 9.38
C GLY A 48 12.98 -20.10 9.91
N LEU A 49 12.97 -20.55 11.14
CA LEU A 49 14.13 -21.10 11.83
C LEU A 49 13.74 -22.35 12.60
N LYS A 50 14.53 -23.40 12.50
CA LYS A 50 14.46 -24.58 13.36
C LYS A 50 15.79 -24.81 14.04
N THR A 51 15.77 -25.39 15.21
CA THR A 51 16.95 -25.73 16.04
C THR A 51 16.87 -27.14 16.54
N ARG A 52 18.02 -27.72 16.79
CA ARG A 52 18.16 -28.99 17.53
C ARG A 52 19.36 -28.93 18.45
N ALA A 53 19.32 -29.69 19.52
CA ALA A 53 20.39 -29.75 20.49
C ALA A 53 21.09 -31.13 20.47
N CYS A 54 22.39 -31.13 20.71
CA CYS A 54 23.13 -32.37 20.94
C CYS A 54 22.77 -32.98 22.29
N ASN A 55 22.41 -34.26 22.29
CA ASN A 55 22.03 -34.98 23.51
C ASN A 55 23.17 -35.08 24.54
N GLY A 56 24.43 -35.01 24.08
CA GLY A 56 25.60 -35.20 24.94
C GLY A 56 26.21 -33.91 25.49
N CYS A 57 26.24 -32.79 24.77
CA CYS A 57 26.93 -31.56 25.17
C CYS A 57 26.05 -30.30 25.15
N LYS A 58 24.79 -30.39 24.73
CA LYS A 58 23.83 -29.27 24.60
C LYS A 58 24.23 -28.23 23.57
N GLU A 59 25.22 -28.47 22.72
CA GLU A 59 25.49 -27.63 21.57
C GLU A 59 24.29 -27.65 20.66
N THR A 60 23.94 -26.50 20.10
CA THR A 60 22.76 -26.37 19.24
C THR A 60 23.16 -26.15 17.79
N GLU A 61 22.40 -26.76 16.88
CA GLU A 61 22.46 -26.52 15.45
C GLU A 61 21.19 -25.81 15.01
N GLN A 62 21.34 -24.89 14.09
CA GLN A 62 20.21 -24.13 13.52
C GLN A 62 20.16 -24.30 12.02
N GLU A 63 18.95 -24.39 11.49
CA GLU A 63 18.72 -24.45 10.05
C GLU A 63 17.56 -23.54 9.65
N THR A 64 17.75 -22.82 8.57
CA THR A 64 16.76 -21.93 8.00
C THR A 64 15.69 -22.73 7.25
N ILE A 65 14.42 -22.44 7.54
CA ILE A 65 13.27 -22.91 6.77
C ILE A 65 12.97 -21.83 5.74
N LYS A 66 13.16 -22.13 4.46
CA LYS A 66 12.96 -21.13 3.41
C LYS A 66 11.53 -20.59 3.35
N ALA A 67 11.41 -19.29 3.07
CA ALA A 67 10.14 -18.64 2.80
C ALA A 67 9.35 -19.40 1.73
N LYS A 68 8.03 -19.53 1.95
CA LYS A 68 7.14 -20.37 1.11
C LYS A 68 6.85 -19.74 -0.25
N GLY A 69 7.12 -18.41 -0.39
CA GLY A 69 6.69 -17.64 -1.54
C GLY A 69 5.18 -17.39 -1.53
N HIS A 70 4.70 -16.67 -2.53
CA HIS A 70 3.27 -16.42 -2.69
C HIS A 70 2.62 -17.47 -3.58
N ASN A 71 1.48 -17.99 -3.13
CA ASN A 71 0.62 -18.87 -3.92
C ASN A 71 -0.52 -18.04 -4.52
N TYR A 72 -0.32 -17.58 -5.76
CA TYR A 72 -1.28 -16.76 -6.48
C TYR A 72 -2.48 -17.59 -6.93
N GLY A 73 -3.68 -17.10 -6.60
CA GLY A 73 -4.95 -17.65 -7.08
C GLY A 73 -5.19 -17.33 -8.56
N ALA A 74 -6.46 -17.44 -8.98
CA ALA A 74 -6.87 -16.96 -10.29
C ALA A 74 -6.79 -15.42 -10.35
N PHE A 75 -6.51 -14.89 -11.56
CA PHE A 75 -6.58 -13.44 -11.77
C PHE A 75 -8.01 -12.96 -11.66
N LEU A 76 -8.23 -11.96 -10.82
CA LEU A 76 -9.48 -11.25 -10.67
C LEU A 76 -9.43 -10.02 -11.57
N PRO A 77 -10.31 -9.91 -12.58
CA PRO A 77 -10.26 -8.82 -13.55
C PRO A 77 -10.59 -7.46 -12.90
N GLU A 78 -10.12 -6.40 -13.54
CA GLU A 78 -10.47 -5.04 -13.18
C GLU A 78 -11.98 -4.80 -13.29
N VAL A 79 -12.54 -4.08 -12.31
CA VAL A 79 -13.86 -3.49 -12.38
C VAL A 79 -13.69 -1.98 -12.50
N SER A 80 -14.11 -1.42 -13.63
CA SER A 80 -13.97 0.01 -13.89
C SER A 80 -14.82 0.84 -12.93
N ALA A 81 -14.27 1.96 -12.44
CA ALA A 81 -15.03 2.93 -11.66
C ALA A 81 -16.06 3.66 -12.53
N THR A 82 -17.19 4.00 -11.92
CA THR A 82 -18.21 4.88 -12.51
C THR A 82 -18.29 6.16 -11.69
N CYS A 83 -19.14 7.10 -12.08
CA CYS A 83 -19.42 8.28 -11.26
C CYS A 83 -20.24 7.96 -10.00
N GLU A 84 -20.84 6.77 -9.91
CA GLU A 84 -21.65 6.34 -8.77
C GLU A 84 -20.96 5.28 -7.91
N THR A 85 -20.11 4.45 -8.52
CA THR A 85 -19.45 3.34 -7.86
C THR A 85 -17.93 3.40 -8.02
N GLU A 86 -17.22 3.03 -6.98
CA GLU A 86 -15.78 2.80 -7.04
C GLU A 86 -15.48 1.55 -7.88
N GLY A 87 -14.33 1.56 -8.50
CA GLY A 87 -13.81 0.41 -9.24
C GLY A 87 -12.83 -0.42 -8.39
N THR A 88 -12.34 -1.49 -9.00
CA THR A 88 -11.32 -2.37 -8.40
C THR A 88 -10.25 -2.69 -9.43
N LYS A 89 -8.98 -2.56 -9.05
CA LYS A 89 -7.85 -2.96 -9.91
C LYS A 89 -7.85 -4.46 -10.15
N GLY A 90 -7.48 -4.87 -11.36
CA GLY A 90 -7.22 -6.27 -11.65
C GLY A 90 -6.05 -6.78 -10.81
N HIS A 91 -6.19 -7.96 -10.18
CA HIS A 91 -5.22 -8.45 -9.23
C HIS A 91 -5.23 -9.97 -9.07
N TYR A 92 -4.15 -10.48 -8.46
CA TYR A 92 -4.08 -11.82 -7.89
C TYR A 92 -4.12 -11.70 -6.37
N GLU A 93 -4.84 -12.57 -5.70
CA GLU A 93 -4.77 -12.72 -4.25
C GLU A 93 -3.89 -13.93 -3.90
N CYS A 94 -2.99 -13.76 -2.93
CA CYS A 94 -2.24 -14.88 -2.38
C CYS A 94 -3.12 -15.67 -1.41
N SER A 95 -3.33 -16.97 -1.67
CA SER A 95 -4.18 -17.83 -0.83
C SER A 95 -3.65 -18.07 0.59
N ALA A 96 -2.36 -17.78 0.83
CA ALA A 96 -1.71 -18.02 2.12
C ALA A 96 -1.62 -16.77 3.01
N CYS A 97 -1.45 -15.57 2.45
CA CYS A 97 -1.28 -14.32 3.21
C CYS A 97 -2.30 -13.24 2.87
N HIS A 98 -3.18 -13.49 1.90
CA HIS A 98 -4.25 -12.58 1.44
C HIS A 98 -3.79 -11.22 0.92
N LYS A 99 -2.49 -11.07 0.63
CA LYS A 99 -1.97 -9.91 -0.08
C LYS A 99 -2.36 -9.94 -1.55
N ASN A 100 -2.50 -8.76 -2.14
CA ASN A 100 -2.91 -8.59 -3.53
C ASN A 100 -1.74 -8.14 -4.39
N PHE A 101 -1.68 -8.59 -5.63
CA PHE A 101 -0.57 -8.38 -6.54
C PHE A 101 -1.07 -8.04 -7.94
N ASP A 102 -0.36 -7.17 -8.65
CA ASP A 102 -0.62 -6.88 -10.06
C ASP A 102 -0.16 -8.02 -10.99
N ASN A 103 -0.27 -7.80 -12.31
CA ASN A 103 0.16 -8.76 -13.32
C ASN A 103 1.68 -9.02 -13.31
N GLU A 104 2.47 -8.06 -12.84
CA GLU A 104 3.93 -8.16 -12.72
C GLU A 104 4.37 -8.73 -11.37
N LYS A 105 3.40 -9.09 -10.52
CA LYS A 105 3.60 -9.64 -9.17
C LYS A 105 4.15 -8.63 -8.16
N HIS A 106 3.91 -7.34 -8.38
CA HIS A 106 4.14 -6.31 -7.38
C HIS A 106 2.95 -6.24 -6.41
N GLU A 107 3.24 -6.08 -5.12
CA GLU A 107 2.21 -5.96 -4.10
C GLU A 107 1.40 -4.67 -4.29
N LEU A 108 0.09 -4.79 -4.26
CA LEU A 108 -0.85 -3.69 -4.33
C LEU A 108 -1.27 -3.26 -2.92
N SER A 109 -0.93 -2.04 -2.53
CA SER A 109 -1.33 -1.46 -1.25
C SER A 109 -2.81 -1.10 -1.17
N ALA A 110 -3.45 -0.87 -2.31
CA ALA A 110 -4.88 -0.59 -2.41
C ALA A 110 -5.45 -1.11 -3.74
N LEU A 111 -6.61 -1.73 -3.67
CA LEU A 111 -7.35 -2.24 -4.82
C LEU A 111 -8.37 -1.24 -5.36
N THR A 112 -8.87 -0.36 -4.51
CA THR A 112 -9.94 0.56 -4.87
C THR A 112 -9.49 1.58 -5.89
N VAL A 113 -10.30 1.78 -6.93
CA VAL A 113 -10.20 2.86 -7.90
C VAL A 113 -11.32 3.85 -7.58
N ALA A 114 -10.96 5.10 -7.31
CA ALA A 114 -11.93 6.14 -6.95
C ALA A 114 -12.97 6.35 -8.05
N LYS A 115 -14.16 6.78 -7.65
CA LYS A 115 -15.23 7.20 -8.57
C LYS A 115 -14.70 8.26 -9.54
N ILE A 116 -15.19 8.24 -10.77
CA ILE A 116 -14.90 9.28 -11.75
C ILE A 116 -15.85 10.46 -11.57
N ASP A 117 -15.43 11.64 -11.99
CA ASP A 117 -16.27 12.84 -11.93
C ASP A 117 -17.49 12.72 -12.86
N HIS A 118 -18.58 13.41 -12.49
CA HIS A 118 -19.75 13.52 -13.34
C HIS A 118 -19.43 14.32 -14.61
N ARG A 119 -19.65 13.71 -15.76
CA ARG A 119 -19.55 14.37 -17.06
C ARG A 119 -20.84 15.11 -17.34
N LEU A 120 -20.91 16.36 -16.89
CA LEU A 120 -22.12 17.21 -17.10
C LEU A 120 -22.21 17.73 -18.54
N GLY A 121 -23.39 17.62 -19.11
CA GLY A 121 -23.74 18.18 -20.42
C GLY A 121 -23.95 19.70 -20.40
N ALA A 122 -24.37 20.25 -21.52
CA ALA A 122 -24.79 21.65 -21.61
C ALA A 122 -25.99 21.91 -20.68
N PRO A 123 -26.12 23.14 -20.13
CA PRO A 123 -27.29 23.50 -19.34
C PRO A 123 -28.57 23.54 -20.20
N GLU A 124 -29.61 22.91 -19.68
CA GLU A 124 -30.98 22.95 -20.25
C GLU A 124 -31.82 23.84 -19.36
N THR A 125 -32.38 24.92 -19.95
CA THR A 125 -33.25 25.85 -19.22
C THR A 125 -34.56 25.17 -18.89
N ILE A 126 -34.92 25.10 -17.62
CA ILE A 126 -36.17 24.53 -17.11
C ILE A 126 -37.15 25.64 -16.67
N GLU A 127 -36.62 26.81 -16.30
CA GLU A 127 -37.39 28.00 -15.93
C GLU A 127 -36.71 29.25 -16.53
N ASN A 128 -37.40 29.95 -17.40
CA ASN A 128 -36.86 31.16 -18.05
C ASN A 128 -36.76 32.31 -17.05
N PRO A 129 -35.64 33.06 -17.01
CA PRO A 129 -35.56 34.27 -16.22
C PRO A 129 -36.48 35.38 -16.76
N THR A 130 -37.03 36.17 -15.86
CA THR A 130 -37.77 37.39 -16.17
C THR A 130 -37.01 38.61 -15.66
N CYS A 131 -37.53 39.81 -15.86
CA CYS A 131 -36.91 41.00 -15.27
C CYS A 131 -37.10 41.08 -13.73
N THR A 132 -38.05 40.31 -13.18
CA THR A 132 -38.32 40.28 -11.72
C THR A 132 -37.83 39.03 -11.06
N ASN A 133 -37.78 37.89 -11.76
CA ASN A 133 -37.42 36.59 -11.21
C ASN A 133 -36.23 35.98 -11.94
N GLU A 134 -35.38 35.30 -11.20
CA GLU A 134 -34.30 34.46 -11.72
C GLU A 134 -34.90 33.22 -12.40
N GLY A 135 -34.18 32.70 -13.38
CA GLY A 135 -34.50 31.44 -14.03
C GLY A 135 -33.69 30.29 -13.46
N LYS A 136 -33.93 29.08 -13.97
CA LYS A 136 -33.20 27.87 -13.61
C LYS A 136 -32.82 27.09 -14.84
N ALA A 137 -31.62 26.52 -14.82
CA ALA A 137 -31.20 25.52 -15.79
C ALA A 137 -30.65 24.29 -15.02
N ILE A 138 -30.70 23.15 -15.68
CA ILE A 138 -30.10 21.92 -15.17
C ILE A 138 -29.03 21.41 -16.12
N LYS A 139 -27.94 20.85 -15.57
CA LYS A 139 -26.98 20.03 -16.29
C LYS A 139 -27.18 18.59 -15.87
N ARG A 140 -27.20 17.67 -16.81
CA ARG A 140 -27.35 16.23 -16.57
C ARG A 140 -26.03 15.53 -16.79
N CYS A 141 -25.71 14.55 -15.94
CA CYS A 141 -24.59 13.66 -16.20
C CYS A 141 -24.90 12.75 -17.39
N ALA A 142 -23.92 12.56 -18.27
CA ALA A 142 -24.09 11.69 -19.45
C ALA A 142 -24.11 10.18 -19.06
N ASN A 143 -23.64 9.82 -17.87
CA ASN A 143 -23.38 8.44 -17.47
C ASN A 143 -24.24 7.95 -16.28
N CYS A 144 -25.04 8.84 -15.66
CA CYS A 144 -25.92 8.52 -14.53
C CYS A 144 -27.03 9.57 -14.39
N ASP A 145 -27.92 9.41 -13.42
CA ASP A 145 -29.06 10.30 -13.21
C ASP A 145 -28.73 11.58 -12.43
N TYR A 146 -27.46 11.83 -12.11
CA TYR A 146 -27.05 13.04 -11.40
C TYR A 146 -27.33 14.29 -12.21
N THR A 147 -27.90 15.30 -11.54
CA THR A 147 -28.20 16.63 -12.13
C THR A 147 -27.67 17.73 -11.22
N GLU A 148 -27.15 18.79 -11.84
CA GLU A 148 -26.75 20.04 -11.19
C GLU A 148 -27.68 21.17 -11.60
N THR A 149 -28.25 21.88 -10.62
CA THR A 149 -29.13 23.04 -10.89
C THR A 149 -28.31 24.32 -10.90
N ILE A 150 -28.53 25.16 -11.92
CA ILE A 150 -27.87 26.46 -12.08
C ILE A 150 -28.93 27.54 -12.06
N THR A 151 -28.70 28.62 -11.31
CA THR A 151 -29.50 29.82 -11.30
C THR A 151 -29.14 30.70 -12.51
N LEU A 152 -30.13 31.09 -13.30
CA LEU A 152 -29.95 32.03 -14.38
C LEU A 152 -30.29 33.44 -13.87
N PRO A 153 -29.46 34.46 -14.15
CA PRO A 153 -29.68 35.80 -13.67
C PRO A 153 -30.96 36.41 -14.30
N LYS A 154 -31.57 37.34 -13.59
CA LYS A 154 -32.71 38.10 -14.09
C LYS A 154 -32.37 38.82 -15.38
N ASN A 155 -33.35 38.94 -16.28
CA ASN A 155 -33.21 39.72 -17.47
C ASN A 155 -33.15 41.22 -17.15
N ALA A 156 -32.37 41.97 -17.93
CA ALA A 156 -32.39 43.42 -17.86
C ALA A 156 -33.73 44.00 -18.29
N HIS A 157 -34.14 45.12 -17.71
CA HIS A 157 -35.26 45.86 -18.19
C HIS A 157 -34.93 46.51 -19.52
N ASN A 158 -35.80 46.34 -20.53
CA ASN A 158 -35.70 47.05 -21.77
C ASN A 158 -36.71 48.22 -21.77
N TYR A 159 -36.21 49.37 -21.34
CA TYR A 159 -37.03 50.60 -21.35
C TYR A 159 -37.06 51.21 -22.76
N VAL A 160 -38.25 51.31 -23.33
CA VAL A 160 -38.48 52.04 -24.59
C VAL A 160 -39.07 53.38 -24.24
N GLU A 161 -38.40 54.45 -24.57
CA GLU A 161 -38.95 55.82 -24.43
C GLU A 161 -40.11 55.99 -25.38
N THR A 162 -41.35 56.01 -24.84
CA THR A 162 -42.58 56.03 -25.66
C THR A 162 -43.05 57.41 -25.99
N ALA A 163 -42.73 58.42 -25.22
CA ALA A 163 -42.98 59.84 -25.53
C ALA A 163 -42.26 60.74 -24.51
N ARG A 164 -41.73 61.87 -24.98
CA ARG A 164 -41.28 62.98 -24.13
C ARG A 164 -42.42 64.00 -24.09
N ILE A 165 -43.05 64.18 -22.94
CA ILE A 165 -44.05 65.22 -22.71
C ILE A 165 -43.26 66.47 -22.35
N GLU A 166 -43.34 67.50 -23.28
CA GLU A 166 -42.77 68.82 -22.97
C GLU A 166 -43.69 69.52 -21.99
N PRO A 167 -43.19 70.21 -20.97
CA PRO A 167 -44.01 71.01 -20.09
C PRO A 167 -44.54 72.23 -20.82
N THR A 168 -45.85 72.49 -20.72
CA THR A 168 -46.55 73.72 -21.21
C THR A 168 -46.28 74.86 -20.28
#